data_1af6bd5515f3e3b114e10f57b7e5c54f
#
_entry.id   1af6bd5515f3e3b114e10f57b7e5c54f
#
_cell.length_a   1.000
_cell.length_b   1.000
_cell.length_c   1.000
_cell.angle_alpha   90.00
_cell.angle_beta   90.00
_cell.angle_gamma   90.00
#
_symmetry.space_group_name_H-M   'P 1'
#
loop_
_entity.id
_entity.type
_entity.pdbx_description
1 polymer ?
#
loop_
_entity_poly.entity_id
_entity_poly.type
_entity_poly.pdbx_seq_one_letter_code
_entity_poly.pdbx_strand_id
1 'polypeptide(L)'
;IICENNSNFINFGLSTEQIIENLGSEDFNILFVSLMFSHDWPMTKGIIKSVKKSFPDILLVCGGEHISACPEFCMKECLEIDICVLGEGEETGVDIVKTAEQNKSFADVKGIVFRSDGKITTNPSRARINKLEDIPRPAWDLFPLENYLKNSFGYGVNPGRSMPMLVSRGCPYECTFCSSPQMWTTKWQAREVDWVLDEMQFYIDKYKAQNFDFYDLTTV
;
A
#
# COMPACT_ATOMS: atom_id res chain seq x y z
N ILE A 1 17.24 4.82 -8.37
CA ILE A 1 17.57 3.75 -7.39
C ILE A 1 19.04 3.87 -7.13
N ILE A 2 19.39 4.34 -5.95
CA ILE A 2 20.78 4.41 -5.50
C ILE A 2 21.01 3.13 -4.71
N CYS A 3 21.87 2.25 -5.22
CA CYS A 3 22.42 1.15 -4.43
C CYS A 3 23.64 1.69 -3.70
N GLU A 4 23.51 2.10 -2.46
CA GLU A 4 24.65 2.38 -1.62
C GLU A 4 25.16 1.09 -1.00
N ASN A 5 26.35 0.68 -1.40
CA ASN A 5 27.07 -0.43 -0.80
C ASN A 5 27.71 0.04 0.50
N ASN A 6 26.99 -0.07 1.59
CA ASN A 6 27.63 -0.09 2.90
C ASN A 6 27.92 -1.55 3.24
N SER A 7 29.08 -1.87 3.73
CA SER A 7 29.77 -3.16 3.76
C SER A 7 28.97 -4.41 4.21
N ASN A 8 27.70 -4.28 4.63
CA ASN A 8 26.83 -5.38 5.06
C ASN A 8 25.37 -5.26 4.62
N PHE A 9 24.94 -4.19 3.90
CA PHE A 9 23.57 -4.00 3.50
C PHE A 9 23.46 -3.39 2.10
N ILE A 10 22.54 -3.89 1.31
CA ILE A 10 22.16 -3.29 0.02
C ILE A 10 20.85 -2.53 0.25
N ASN A 11 20.87 -1.21 0.13
CA ASN A 11 19.67 -0.39 0.19
C ASN A 11 19.07 -0.23 -1.22
N PHE A 12 17.81 -0.58 -1.37
CA PHE A 12 17.03 -0.31 -2.56
C PHE A 12 16.06 0.84 -2.28
N GLY A 13 16.03 1.84 -3.16
CA GLY A 13 15.13 2.97 -3.04
C GLY A 13 15.81 4.25 -2.54
N LEU A 14 14.99 5.17 -2.04
CA LEU A 14 15.45 6.44 -1.50
C LEU A 14 15.92 6.31 -0.06
N SER A 15 16.94 7.09 0.32
CA SER A 15 17.28 7.23 1.73
C SER A 15 16.19 8.00 2.50
N THR A 16 16.19 7.92 3.83
CA THR A 16 15.25 8.67 4.67
C THR A 16 15.35 10.18 4.43
N GLU A 17 16.55 10.69 4.23
CA GLU A 17 16.81 12.10 3.95
C GLU A 17 16.21 12.51 2.60
N GLN A 18 16.40 11.69 1.57
CA GLN A 18 15.82 11.92 0.24
C GLN A 18 14.28 11.85 0.27
N ILE A 19 13.70 10.95 1.06
CA ILE A 19 12.24 10.90 1.26
C ILE A 19 11.75 12.21 1.89
N ILE A 20 12.42 12.69 2.95
CA ILE A 20 12.05 13.93 3.63
C ILE A 20 12.21 15.14 2.69
N GLU A 21 13.29 15.20 1.92
CA GLU A 21 13.53 16.26 0.94
C GLU A 21 12.42 16.29 -0.13
N ASN A 22 12.07 15.13 -0.69
CA ASN A 22 11.00 15.04 -1.68
C ASN A 22 9.64 15.45 -1.10
N LEU A 23 9.32 14.99 0.10
CA LEU A 23 8.09 15.39 0.78
C LEU A 23 8.06 16.90 1.07
N GLY A 24 9.20 17.49 1.40
CA GLY A 24 9.31 18.93 1.67
C GLY A 24 9.07 19.83 0.44
N SER A 25 9.11 19.28 -0.76
CA SER A 25 8.76 19.99 -2.00
C SER A 25 7.26 19.97 -2.31
N GLU A 26 6.46 19.22 -1.56
CA GLU A 26 5.03 19.06 -1.77
C GLU A 26 4.23 19.75 -0.66
N ASP A 27 3.05 20.23 -1.00
CA ASP A 27 2.06 20.74 -0.03
C ASP A 27 1.05 19.61 0.31
N PHE A 28 1.18 19.03 1.49
CA PHE A 28 0.34 17.89 1.90
C PHE A 28 0.02 17.91 3.39
N ASN A 29 -1.16 17.40 3.74
CA ASN A 29 -1.63 17.29 5.12
C ASN A 29 -1.80 15.84 5.56
N ILE A 30 -1.83 14.90 4.63
CA ILE A 30 -2.03 13.47 4.90
C ILE A 30 -0.96 12.69 4.17
N LEU A 31 -0.30 11.77 4.88
CA LEU A 31 0.66 10.84 4.29
C LEU A 31 0.18 9.41 4.49
N PHE A 32 0.04 8.67 3.39
CA PHE A 32 -0.23 7.24 3.41
C PHE A 32 1.07 6.45 3.24
N VAL A 33 1.30 5.49 4.14
CA VAL A 33 2.46 4.58 4.11
C VAL A 33 1.94 3.15 4.00
N SER A 34 2.34 2.43 2.95
CA SER A 34 1.99 1.03 2.76
C SER A 34 3.13 0.13 3.20
N LEU A 35 2.86 -0.81 4.10
CA LEU A 35 3.80 -1.81 4.57
C LEU A 35 3.24 -3.22 4.36
N MET A 36 3.81 -3.93 3.39
CA MET A 36 3.37 -5.28 3.05
C MET A 36 4.09 -6.34 3.91
N PHE A 37 5.40 -6.24 4.07
CA PHE A 37 6.22 -7.27 4.67
C PHE A 37 6.67 -6.94 6.09
N SER A 38 6.52 -7.89 7.02
CA SER A 38 6.86 -7.69 8.44
C SER A 38 8.36 -7.44 8.68
N HIS A 39 9.23 -7.96 7.82
CA HIS A 39 10.68 -7.73 7.96
C HIS A 39 11.10 -6.28 7.69
N ASP A 40 10.28 -5.51 6.97
CA ASP A 40 10.53 -4.10 6.69
C ASP A 40 10.07 -3.17 7.84
N TRP A 41 9.37 -3.71 8.84
CA TRP A 41 8.83 -2.91 9.94
C TRP A 41 9.87 -2.07 10.69
N PRO A 42 11.06 -2.61 11.08
CA PRO A 42 12.04 -1.81 11.80
C PRO A 42 12.51 -0.59 11.00
N MET A 43 12.74 -0.76 9.70
CA MET A 43 13.16 0.31 8.80
C MET A 43 12.02 1.32 8.60
N THR A 44 10.82 0.83 8.26
CA THR A 44 9.64 1.68 8.03
C THR A 44 9.29 2.50 9.27
N LYS A 45 9.35 1.91 10.46
CA LYS A 45 9.19 2.62 11.74
C LYS A 45 10.19 3.77 11.88
N GLY A 46 11.46 3.55 11.52
CA GLY A 46 12.50 4.58 11.53
C GLY A 46 12.18 5.74 10.59
N ILE A 47 11.74 5.43 9.37
CA ILE A 47 11.32 6.42 8.37
C ILE A 47 10.11 7.22 8.88
N ILE A 48 9.07 6.55 9.39
CA ILE A 48 7.87 7.19 9.95
C ILE A 48 8.23 8.21 11.02
N LYS A 49 9.10 7.83 11.98
CA LYS A 49 9.56 8.72 13.05
C LYS A 49 10.28 9.94 12.51
N SER A 50 11.15 9.75 11.52
CA SER A 50 11.90 10.85 10.90
C SER A 50 10.99 11.79 10.12
N VAL A 51 10.01 11.24 9.39
CA VAL A 51 9.00 12.01 8.67
C VAL A 51 8.14 12.83 9.62
N LYS A 52 7.59 12.20 10.67
CA LYS A 52 6.72 12.90 11.64
C LYS A 52 7.49 13.98 12.44
N LYS A 53 8.80 13.78 12.65
CA LYS A 53 9.66 14.80 13.22
C LYS A 53 9.82 16.02 12.32
N SER A 54 9.91 15.83 11.00
CA SER A 54 10.05 16.90 10.01
C SER A 54 8.70 17.56 9.69
N PHE A 55 7.62 16.82 9.76
CA PHE A 55 6.25 17.25 9.45
C PHE A 55 5.31 16.86 10.60
N PRO A 56 5.35 17.55 11.76
CA PRO A 56 4.63 17.12 12.97
C PRO A 56 3.11 17.16 12.82
N ASP A 57 2.59 18.05 11.99
CA ASP A 57 1.14 18.33 11.89
C ASP A 57 0.42 17.46 10.86
N ILE A 58 1.12 16.62 10.08
CA ILE A 58 0.47 15.75 9.10
C ILE A 58 -0.31 14.63 9.79
N LEU A 59 -1.40 14.20 9.14
CA LEU A 59 -2.09 12.95 9.48
C LEU A 59 -1.33 11.78 8.86
N LEU A 60 -0.76 10.91 9.67
CA LEU A 60 0.02 9.77 9.21
C LEU A 60 -0.81 8.48 9.25
N VAL A 61 -1.09 7.94 8.09
CA VAL A 61 -1.94 6.77 7.87
C VAL A 61 -1.10 5.61 7.37
N CYS A 62 -1.12 4.49 8.07
CA CYS A 62 -0.42 3.28 7.66
C CYS A 62 -1.39 2.19 7.20
N GLY A 63 -1.03 1.44 6.17
CA GLY A 63 -1.81 0.31 5.65
C GLY A 63 -0.92 -0.81 5.11
N GLY A 64 -1.53 -1.78 4.46
CA GLY A 64 -0.86 -2.95 3.91
C GLY A 64 -0.98 -4.17 4.83
N GLU A 65 -0.39 -5.28 4.39
CA GLU A 65 -0.65 -6.59 5.00
C GLU A 65 -0.11 -6.72 6.42
N HIS A 66 1.11 -6.21 6.67
CA HIS A 66 1.66 -6.19 8.02
C HIS A 66 0.82 -5.36 9.00
N ILE A 67 0.41 -4.18 8.57
CA ILE A 67 -0.42 -3.28 9.39
C ILE A 67 -1.78 -3.92 9.68
N SER A 68 -2.40 -4.56 8.69
CA SER A 68 -3.68 -5.26 8.86
C SER A 68 -3.57 -6.44 9.82
N ALA A 69 -2.43 -7.15 9.83
CA ALA A 69 -2.19 -8.30 10.69
C ALA A 69 -1.97 -7.93 12.17
N CYS A 70 -1.33 -6.78 12.44
CA CYS A 70 -0.97 -6.40 13.82
C CYS A 70 -1.04 -4.89 14.09
N PRO A 71 -2.21 -4.26 13.85
CA PRO A 71 -2.34 -2.79 13.92
C PRO A 71 -2.05 -2.21 15.29
N GLU A 72 -2.54 -2.85 16.35
CA GLU A 72 -2.30 -2.37 17.72
C GLU A 72 -0.82 -2.45 18.11
N PHE A 73 -0.13 -3.51 17.69
CA PHE A 73 1.32 -3.63 17.91
C PHE A 73 2.04 -2.48 17.22
N CYS A 74 1.75 -2.21 15.95
CA CYS A 74 2.36 -1.14 15.20
C CYS A 74 2.13 0.23 15.85
N MET A 75 0.90 0.51 16.28
CA MET A 75 0.57 1.77 16.97
C MET A 75 1.20 1.90 18.36
N LYS A 76 1.41 0.80 19.08
CA LYS A 76 2.11 0.81 20.38
C LYS A 76 3.62 1.05 20.20
N GLU A 77 4.22 0.46 19.17
CA GLU A 77 5.65 0.57 18.87
C GLU A 77 6.04 1.90 18.19
N CYS A 78 5.08 2.54 17.50
CA CYS A 78 5.26 3.78 16.74
C CYS A 78 4.13 4.75 17.08
N LEU A 79 4.41 5.65 18.01
CA LEU A 79 3.41 6.63 18.49
C LEU A 79 3.05 7.67 17.43
N GLU A 80 3.87 7.79 16.43
CA GLU A 80 3.74 8.69 15.28
C GLU A 80 2.62 8.28 14.31
N ILE A 81 2.13 7.04 14.39
CA ILE A 81 1.00 6.57 13.57
C ILE A 81 -0.31 7.06 14.18
N ASP A 82 -1.07 7.80 13.38
CA ASP A 82 -2.39 8.30 13.76
C ASP A 82 -3.49 7.28 13.45
N ILE A 83 -3.42 6.65 12.26
CA ILE A 83 -4.43 5.70 11.77
C ILE A 83 -3.75 4.48 11.12
N CYS A 84 -4.27 3.29 11.42
CA CYS A 84 -3.99 2.05 10.70
C CYS A 84 -5.22 1.65 9.87
N VAL A 85 -5.04 1.41 8.57
CA VAL A 85 -6.08 0.89 7.66
C VAL A 85 -5.99 -0.63 7.61
N LEU A 86 -7.14 -1.28 7.75
CA LEU A 86 -7.28 -2.74 7.77
C LEU A 86 -7.90 -3.25 6.47
N GLY A 87 -7.30 -4.27 5.88
CA GLY A 87 -7.80 -4.89 4.65
C GLY A 87 -7.63 -3.97 3.43
N GLU A 88 -8.66 -3.94 2.58
CA GLU A 88 -8.69 -3.15 1.35
C GLU A 88 -8.74 -1.64 1.67
N GLY A 89 -7.77 -0.90 1.16
CA GLY A 89 -7.55 0.50 1.51
C GLY A 89 -8.25 1.53 0.61
N GLU A 90 -8.75 1.13 -0.54
CA GLU A 90 -9.21 2.05 -1.58
C GLU A 90 -10.37 2.94 -1.11
N GLU A 91 -11.45 2.34 -0.62
CA GLU A 91 -12.59 3.09 -0.08
C GLU A 91 -12.27 3.73 1.28
N THR A 92 -11.52 3.00 2.13
CA THR A 92 -11.16 3.48 3.46
C THR A 92 -10.28 4.72 3.38
N GLY A 93 -9.32 4.75 2.46
CA GLY A 93 -8.47 5.91 2.21
C GLY A 93 -9.28 7.14 1.80
N VAL A 94 -10.25 6.97 0.92
CA VAL A 94 -11.16 8.06 0.50
C VAL A 94 -11.99 8.58 1.67
N ASP A 95 -12.52 7.68 2.51
CA ASP A 95 -13.30 8.09 3.70
C ASP A 95 -12.43 8.83 4.72
N ILE A 96 -11.17 8.41 4.92
CA ILE A 96 -10.22 9.11 5.79
C ILE A 96 -10.00 10.54 5.30
N VAL A 97 -9.69 10.72 3.99
CA VAL A 97 -9.46 12.04 3.40
C VAL A 97 -10.68 12.93 3.59
N LYS A 98 -11.87 12.46 3.21
CA LYS A 98 -13.15 13.21 3.36
C LYS A 98 -13.43 13.59 4.81
N THR A 99 -13.13 12.68 5.75
CA THR A 99 -13.34 12.93 7.17
C THR A 99 -12.40 14.00 7.70
N ALA A 100 -11.12 13.93 7.30
CA ALA A 100 -10.09 14.92 7.64
C ALA A 100 -10.42 16.30 7.06
N GLU A 101 -10.80 16.40 5.79
CA GLU A 101 -11.21 17.67 5.14
C GLU A 101 -12.38 18.34 5.86
N GLN A 102 -13.28 17.54 6.41
CA GLN A 102 -14.45 18.04 7.16
C GLN A 102 -14.15 18.28 8.64
N ASN A 103 -12.94 18.07 9.11
CA ASN A 103 -12.53 18.13 10.51
C ASN A 103 -13.45 17.31 11.44
N LYS A 104 -13.92 16.15 10.96
CA LYS A 104 -14.79 15.24 11.71
C LYS A 104 -13.98 14.18 12.47
N SER A 105 -14.66 13.55 13.44
CA SER A 105 -14.12 12.39 14.15
C SER A 105 -13.99 11.17 13.21
N PHE A 106 -12.93 10.39 13.37
CA PHE A 106 -12.72 9.13 12.64
C PHE A 106 -13.55 7.96 13.22
N ALA A 107 -14.35 8.19 14.27
CA ALA A 107 -15.10 7.13 14.95
C ALA A 107 -16.07 6.36 14.04
N ASP A 108 -16.56 6.99 12.97
CA ASP A 108 -17.50 6.37 12.03
C ASP A 108 -16.82 5.78 10.77
N VAL A 109 -15.51 5.94 10.61
CA VAL A 109 -14.76 5.39 9.47
C VAL A 109 -14.53 3.90 9.69
N LYS A 110 -15.13 3.06 8.84
CA LYS A 110 -14.96 1.60 8.94
C LYS A 110 -13.59 1.15 8.49
N GLY A 111 -13.10 0.03 9.05
CA GLY A 111 -11.87 -0.62 8.63
C GLY A 111 -10.61 0.11 9.09
N ILE A 112 -10.66 0.81 10.22
CA ILE A 112 -9.49 1.48 10.79
C ILE A 112 -9.28 1.13 12.26
N VAL A 113 -8.03 1.26 12.68
CA VAL A 113 -7.62 1.43 14.08
C VAL A 113 -6.99 2.81 14.16
N PHE A 114 -7.41 3.64 15.10
CA PHE A 114 -6.93 5.01 15.21
C PHE A 114 -6.69 5.43 16.65
N ARG A 115 -5.95 6.53 16.82
CA ARG A 115 -5.64 7.11 18.12
C ARG A 115 -6.60 8.27 18.40
N SER A 116 -7.32 8.19 19.53
CA SER A 116 -8.16 9.27 20.05
C SER A 116 -7.91 9.43 21.53
N ASP A 117 -7.63 10.64 21.98
CA ASP A 117 -7.35 10.98 23.38
C ASP A 117 -6.32 10.06 24.05
N GLY A 118 -5.28 9.71 23.32
CA GLY A 118 -4.21 8.81 23.76
C GLY A 118 -4.57 7.32 23.80
N LYS A 119 -5.81 6.96 23.43
CA LYS A 119 -6.28 5.57 23.37
C LYS A 119 -6.30 5.06 21.94
N ILE A 120 -5.97 3.78 21.79
CA ILE A 120 -6.12 3.07 20.52
C ILE A 120 -7.53 2.52 20.45
N THR A 121 -8.26 2.89 19.41
CA THR A 121 -9.66 2.51 19.18
C THR A 121 -9.77 1.77 17.85
N THR A 122 -10.47 0.64 17.85
CA THR A 122 -10.75 -0.16 16.65
C THR A 122 -12.19 0.03 16.24
N ASN A 123 -12.39 0.48 15.00
CA ASN A 123 -13.72 0.63 14.42
C ASN A 123 -14.21 -0.69 13.79
N PRO A 124 -15.53 -0.82 13.51
CA PRO A 124 -16.04 -1.98 12.79
C PRO A 124 -15.31 -2.21 11.48
N SER A 125 -15.08 -3.47 11.13
CA SER A 125 -14.44 -3.84 9.86
C SER A 125 -15.27 -3.34 8.67
N ARG A 126 -14.58 -3.04 7.57
CA ARG A 126 -15.21 -2.75 6.27
C ARG A 126 -15.47 -4.05 5.53
N ALA A 127 -16.62 -4.13 4.85
CA ALA A 127 -16.87 -5.21 3.92
C ALA A 127 -15.89 -5.14 2.75
N ARG A 128 -15.51 -6.28 2.21
CA ARG A 128 -14.65 -6.34 1.01
C ARG A 128 -15.37 -5.75 -0.21
N ILE A 129 -14.59 -5.15 -1.10
CA ILE A 129 -15.07 -4.66 -2.39
C ILE A 129 -15.62 -5.85 -3.18
N ASN A 130 -16.88 -5.76 -3.59
CA ASN A 130 -17.56 -6.86 -4.28
C ASN A 130 -17.28 -6.91 -5.79
N LYS A 131 -17.01 -5.77 -6.39
CA LYS A 131 -16.70 -5.63 -7.81
C LYS A 131 -15.33 -5.00 -7.95
N LEU A 132 -14.37 -5.79 -8.40
CA LEU A 132 -12.99 -5.30 -8.59
C LEU A 132 -12.89 -4.29 -9.75
N GLU A 133 -13.87 -4.29 -10.65
CA GLU A 133 -14.01 -3.35 -11.75
C GLU A 133 -14.33 -1.92 -11.29
N ASP A 134 -14.93 -1.77 -10.09
CA ASP A 134 -15.22 -0.45 -9.51
C ASP A 134 -13.93 0.23 -8.97
N ILE A 135 -12.83 -0.53 -8.86
CA ILE A 135 -11.54 0.01 -8.47
C ILE A 135 -10.86 0.63 -9.69
N PRO A 136 -10.50 1.92 -9.65
CA PRO A 136 -9.80 2.55 -10.75
C PRO A 136 -8.44 1.89 -11.01
N ARG A 137 -7.94 1.99 -12.23
CA ARG A 137 -6.57 1.59 -12.55
C ARG A 137 -5.57 2.34 -11.67
N PRO A 138 -4.44 1.71 -11.30
CA PRO A 138 -3.40 2.38 -10.55
C PRO A 138 -2.93 3.66 -11.28
N ALA A 139 -2.72 4.72 -10.52
CA ALA A 139 -2.29 6.02 -11.03
C ALA A 139 -0.78 6.02 -11.36
N TRP A 140 -0.37 5.18 -12.30
CA TRP A 140 1.03 5.03 -12.68
C TRP A 140 1.70 6.33 -13.13
N ASP A 141 0.91 7.32 -13.57
CA ASP A 141 1.43 8.63 -13.95
C ASP A 141 2.00 9.43 -12.76
N LEU A 142 1.57 9.09 -11.55
CA LEU A 142 2.07 9.68 -10.30
C LEU A 142 3.28 8.91 -9.73
N PHE A 143 3.68 7.84 -10.39
CA PHE A 143 4.77 6.97 -9.96
C PHE A 143 5.95 7.08 -10.94
N PRO A 144 7.22 7.01 -10.50
CA PRO A 144 8.37 7.06 -11.41
C PRO A 144 8.54 5.75 -12.18
N LEU A 145 7.47 5.31 -12.85
CA LEU A 145 7.31 4.02 -13.51
C LEU A 145 8.42 3.76 -14.55
N GLU A 146 8.79 4.79 -15.33
CA GLU A 146 9.82 4.66 -16.35
C GLU A 146 11.18 4.20 -15.80
N ASN A 147 11.50 4.54 -14.56
CA ASN A 147 12.73 4.07 -13.92
C ASN A 147 12.73 2.55 -13.73
N TYR A 148 11.56 1.96 -13.51
CA TYR A 148 11.40 0.51 -13.37
C TYR A 148 11.37 -0.17 -14.73
N LEU A 149 10.62 0.37 -15.67
CA LEU A 149 10.47 -0.22 -17.00
C LEU A 149 11.77 -0.20 -17.82
N LYS A 150 12.55 0.90 -17.77
CA LYS A 150 13.81 1.02 -18.50
C LYS A 150 14.92 0.12 -17.95
N ASN A 151 14.91 -0.12 -16.64
CA ASN A 151 15.92 -0.92 -15.98
C ASN A 151 15.50 -2.38 -15.79
N SER A 152 14.34 -2.76 -16.31
CA SER A 152 13.80 -4.13 -16.21
C SER A 152 13.73 -4.64 -14.76
N PHE A 153 13.26 -3.80 -13.84
CA PHE A 153 13.11 -4.15 -12.44
C PHE A 153 11.83 -4.96 -12.15
N GLY A 154 11.38 -5.75 -13.11
CA GLY A 154 10.32 -6.72 -12.90
C GLY A 154 10.85 -8.04 -12.36
N TYR A 155 9.94 -8.88 -11.88
CA TYR A 155 10.24 -10.26 -11.52
C TYR A 155 10.07 -11.15 -12.75
N GLY A 156 10.91 -12.19 -12.87
CA GLY A 156 10.78 -13.17 -13.96
C GLY A 156 12.02 -13.33 -14.82
N VAL A 157 11.93 -14.27 -15.75
CA VAL A 157 13.07 -14.71 -16.58
C VAL A 157 13.40 -13.72 -17.70
N ASN A 158 12.44 -12.91 -18.10
CA ASN A 158 12.60 -11.97 -19.21
C ASN A 158 11.82 -10.69 -18.91
N PRO A 159 12.32 -9.88 -17.98
CA PRO A 159 11.52 -8.78 -17.42
C PRO A 159 11.13 -7.70 -18.44
N GLY A 160 12.01 -7.35 -19.38
CA GLY A 160 11.70 -6.32 -20.37
C GLY A 160 10.97 -5.12 -19.75
N ARG A 161 9.99 -4.55 -20.48
CA ARG A 161 9.05 -3.56 -19.95
C ARG A 161 7.86 -4.31 -19.35
N SER A 162 7.98 -4.73 -18.10
CA SER A 162 6.99 -5.56 -17.39
C SER A 162 6.06 -4.71 -16.52
N MET A 163 4.75 -4.87 -16.69
CA MET A 163 3.74 -4.18 -15.89
C MET A 163 3.13 -5.13 -14.85
N PRO A 164 3.07 -4.71 -13.57
CA PRO A 164 2.40 -5.50 -12.55
C PRO A 164 0.89 -5.42 -12.71
N MET A 165 0.20 -6.54 -12.54
CA MET A 165 -1.25 -6.63 -12.59
C MET A 165 -1.78 -7.51 -11.46
N LEU A 166 -3.01 -7.20 -11.02
CA LEU A 166 -3.85 -8.04 -10.18
C LEU A 166 -5.13 -8.35 -10.93
N VAL A 167 -5.34 -9.61 -11.28
CA VAL A 167 -6.55 -10.07 -11.97
C VAL A 167 -7.55 -10.73 -11.01
N SER A 168 -7.10 -11.01 -9.80
CA SER A 168 -7.95 -11.54 -8.72
C SER A 168 -7.51 -11.03 -7.37
N ARG A 169 -8.36 -11.18 -6.36
CA ARG A 169 -8.03 -10.89 -4.95
C ARG A 169 -8.54 -11.99 -4.04
N GLY A 170 -7.73 -12.28 -3.02
CA GLY A 170 -8.03 -13.29 -2.02
C GLY A 170 -7.58 -14.69 -2.41
N CYS A 171 -7.75 -15.60 -1.48
CA CYS A 171 -7.38 -17.01 -1.63
C CYS A 171 -8.36 -17.86 -0.82
N PRO A 172 -8.91 -18.95 -1.36
CA PRO A 172 -9.89 -19.78 -0.64
C PRO A 172 -9.26 -20.66 0.44
N TYR A 173 -7.95 -20.69 0.55
CA TYR A 173 -7.23 -21.55 1.48
C TYR A 173 -6.88 -20.83 2.79
N GLU A 174 -6.82 -21.62 3.88
CA GLU A 174 -6.48 -21.16 5.24
C GLU A 174 -5.14 -21.75 5.69
N CYS A 175 -4.08 -21.57 4.92
CA CYS A 175 -2.75 -22.05 5.26
C CYS A 175 -2.27 -21.41 6.56
N THR A 176 -1.79 -22.21 7.51
CA THR A 176 -1.47 -21.75 8.88
C THR A 176 -0.35 -20.71 8.99
N PHE A 177 0.47 -20.62 7.96
CA PHE A 177 1.57 -19.66 7.87
C PHE A 177 1.23 -18.38 7.09
N CYS A 178 0.04 -18.29 6.49
CA CYS A 178 -0.32 -17.25 5.53
C CYS A 178 -1.19 -16.17 6.19
N SER A 179 -0.86 -14.91 5.93
CA SER A 179 -1.64 -13.75 6.38
C SER A 179 -2.89 -13.49 5.54
N SER A 180 -3.00 -14.10 4.36
CA SER A 180 -4.08 -13.86 3.40
C SER A 180 -5.50 -13.96 4.01
N PRO A 181 -5.85 -14.93 4.86
CA PRO A 181 -7.17 -14.98 5.48
C PRO A 181 -7.51 -13.77 6.35
N GLN A 182 -6.51 -13.14 6.97
CA GLN A 182 -6.70 -11.94 7.80
C GLN A 182 -6.88 -10.68 6.94
N MET A 183 -6.14 -10.57 5.84
CA MET A 183 -6.18 -9.44 4.92
C MET A 183 -7.40 -9.53 3.98
N TRP A 184 -7.60 -10.70 3.36
CA TRP A 184 -8.50 -10.88 2.23
C TRP A 184 -9.72 -11.75 2.54
N THR A 185 -9.81 -12.32 3.75
CA THR A 185 -10.73 -13.41 4.07
C THR A 185 -10.47 -14.65 3.19
N THR A 186 -11.35 -15.65 3.22
CA THR A 186 -11.27 -16.84 2.33
C THR A 186 -12.08 -16.65 1.04
N LYS A 187 -12.52 -15.42 0.76
CA LYS A 187 -13.30 -15.13 -0.45
C LYS A 187 -12.36 -14.74 -1.58
N TRP A 188 -12.24 -15.61 -2.56
CA TRP A 188 -11.57 -15.34 -3.82
C TRP A 188 -12.52 -14.62 -4.79
N GLN A 189 -12.02 -13.62 -5.52
CA GLN A 189 -12.77 -12.85 -6.50
C GLN A 189 -11.86 -12.56 -7.68
N ALA A 190 -12.32 -12.83 -8.90
CA ALA A 190 -11.64 -12.45 -10.14
C ALA A 190 -12.28 -11.21 -10.75
N ARG A 191 -11.51 -10.50 -11.55
CA ARG A 191 -11.98 -9.47 -12.46
C ARG A 191 -12.54 -10.10 -13.72
N GLU A 192 -13.46 -9.41 -14.37
CA GLU A 192 -13.97 -9.83 -15.68
C GLU A 192 -12.85 -9.82 -16.73
N VAL A 193 -12.83 -10.85 -17.59
CA VAL A 193 -11.75 -11.06 -18.56
C VAL A 193 -11.58 -9.85 -19.49
N ASP A 194 -12.68 -9.28 -19.96
CA ASP A 194 -12.65 -8.13 -20.86
C ASP A 194 -12.01 -6.91 -20.21
N TRP A 195 -12.22 -6.70 -18.90
CA TRP A 195 -11.56 -5.64 -18.15
C TRP A 195 -10.05 -5.85 -18.03
N VAL A 196 -9.64 -7.09 -17.81
CA VAL A 196 -8.21 -7.44 -17.74
C VAL A 196 -7.54 -7.20 -19.10
N LEU A 197 -8.15 -7.66 -20.17
CA LEU A 197 -7.64 -7.48 -21.53
C LEU A 197 -7.56 -5.99 -21.93
N ASP A 198 -8.58 -5.20 -21.57
CA ASP A 198 -8.60 -3.76 -21.82
C ASP A 198 -7.49 -3.03 -21.03
N GLU A 199 -7.23 -3.43 -19.79
CA GLU A 199 -6.12 -2.88 -19.01
C GLU A 199 -4.77 -3.27 -19.60
N MET A 200 -4.58 -4.52 -20.03
CA MET A 200 -3.37 -4.96 -20.73
C MET A 200 -3.13 -4.15 -22.00
N GLN A 201 -4.17 -3.98 -22.83
CA GLN A 201 -4.06 -3.18 -24.05
C GLN A 201 -3.70 -1.74 -23.75
N PHE A 202 -4.32 -1.14 -22.72
CA PHE A 202 -3.97 0.21 -22.28
C PHE A 202 -2.48 0.32 -21.86
N TYR A 203 -1.93 -0.66 -21.16
CA TYR A 203 -0.52 -0.65 -20.76
C TYR A 203 0.42 -0.88 -21.94
N ILE A 204 0.03 -1.70 -22.93
CA ILE A 204 0.78 -1.86 -24.19
C ILE A 204 0.84 -0.52 -24.93
N ASP A 205 -0.29 0.15 -25.07
CA ASP A 205 -0.37 1.38 -25.86
C ASP A 205 0.34 2.55 -25.18
N LYS A 206 0.09 2.74 -23.88
CA LYS A 206 0.58 3.90 -23.13
C LYS A 206 2.03 3.71 -22.67
N TYR A 207 2.35 2.58 -22.04
CA TYR A 207 3.64 2.34 -21.41
C TYR A 207 4.57 1.44 -22.22
N LYS A 208 4.13 0.97 -23.40
CA LYS A 208 4.88 0.03 -24.26
C LYS A 208 5.24 -1.25 -23.50
N ALA A 209 4.30 -1.74 -22.71
CA ALA A 209 4.46 -2.99 -21.97
C ALA A 209 4.75 -4.16 -22.93
N GLN A 210 5.67 -5.01 -22.56
CA GLN A 210 6.08 -6.21 -23.30
C GLN A 210 5.72 -7.48 -22.53
N ASN A 211 5.64 -7.37 -21.20
CA ASN A 211 5.30 -8.46 -20.29
C ASN A 211 4.34 -7.97 -19.22
N PHE A 212 3.65 -8.93 -18.60
CA PHE A 212 2.77 -8.68 -17.47
C PHE A 212 3.12 -9.64 -16.33
N ASP A 213 3.33 -9.09 -15.14
CA ASP A 213 3.58 -9.85 -13.93
C ASP A 213 2.28 -9.89 -13.11
N PHE A 214 1.68 -11.06 -12.99
CA PHE A 214 0.47 -11.26 -12.18
C PHE A 214 0.87 -11.51 -10.73
N TYR A 215 0.43 -10.61 -9.83
CA TYR A 215 0.71 -10.67 -8.39
C TYR A 215 -0.43 -11.28 -7.57
N ASP A 216 -1.21 -12.11 -8.22
CA ASP A 216 -2.34 -12.79 -7.61
C ASP A 216 -1.89 -13.81 -6.57
N LEU A 217 -2.57 -13.86 -5.42
CA LEU A 217 -2.29 -14.86 -4.37
C LEU A 217 -2.60 -16.27 -4.83
N THR A 218 -3.59 -16.41 -5.70
CA THR A 218 -4.03 -17.67 -6.30
C THR A 218 -4.62 -17.38 -7.67
N THR A 219 -4.00 -17.93 -8.71
CA THR A 219 -4.53 -17.90 -10.07
C THR A 219 -5.19 -19.24 -10.36
N VAL A 220 -6.48 -19.26 -10.66
CA VAL A 220 -7.28 -20.50 -10.89
C VAL A 220 -7.86 -20.45 -12.30
#